data_91222eed63414e623cfd306a7e2ddcab
#
_entry.id   91222eed63414e623cfd306a7e2ddcab
#
_cell.length_a   1.000
_cell.length_b   1.000
_cell.length_c   1.000
_cell.angle_alpha   90.00
_cell.angle_beta   90.00
_cell.angle_gamma   90.00
#
_symmetry.space_group_name_H-M   'P 1'
#
loop_
_entity.id
_entity.type
_entity.pdbx_description
1 polymer ?
#
loop_
_entity_poly.entity_id
_entity_poly.type
_entity_poly.pdbx_seq_one_letter_code
_entity_poly.pdbx_strand_id
1 'polypeptide(L)'
;MSRIHNDSTTVKAYGKIGGITKNGLKMAHGKNKEHRPDLAQLVFSLTISSDGAVPVHYKTYLGNRTDDTTHIETWDAVRKIAGTNNFTYVADCKVCTSKQLSYIVANGGRVITIMPDTWKESKIFKDSLRSKKISKKMILKRQIPESAPDFEYFSLFSGEYTTLGEGYIIYWYCSSQKRKLDSLRRDKRVQKADRRLLDLSSKLNKAKLKTIEQIREEIDSILNKYKVKAFFNITICENTEKIKGQIGKGRLGPNTKYESLAKTRYSLIWELNKKRLIQEGNVDGIFPLFTTDKSFRAKEVLLSYKYQPRLEKRFNQFKSVHEAAPLLFKNIERVEAIMFLFFVALIIQGVIERKVRLAMKEQGIKSLPIYPEYHKSFYPTTSKIFYNFDGIFSYKIIKDGKVIKEFKDSLSSTQKIILGLLDMDENQYWGIATNNNKQKLIQEK
;
A
#
# COMPACT_ATOMS: atom_id res chain seq x y z
N MET A 1 10.10 10.92 19.94
CA MET A 1 9.64 10.33 18.67
C MET A 1 10.49 9.08 18.41
N SER A 2 9.99 7.87 18.70
CA SER A 2 10.84 6.66 18.66
C SER A 2 10.85 5.98 17.27
N ARG A 3 9.77 6.10 16.51
CA ARG A 3 9.63 5.51 15.17
C ARG A 3 8.90 6.47 14.26
N ILE A 4 9.29 6.47 12.99
CA ILE A 4 8.79 7.37 11.95
C ILE A 4 8.50 6.53 10.71
N HIS A 5 7.36 6.77 10.09
CA HIS A 5 6.90 6.04 8.91
C HIS A 5 6.84 6.99 7.72
N ASN A 6 7.43 6.58 6.61
CA ASN A 6 7.41 7.33 5.37
C ASN A 6 6.87 6.48 4.21
N ASP A 7 6.10 7.10 3.36
CA ASP A 7 5.65 6.59 2.06
C ASP A 7 5.29 7.77 1.16
N SER A 8 5.07 7.51 -0.11
CA SER A 8 4.65 8.49 -1.08
C SER A 8 3.33 8.11 -1.76
N THR A 9 2.64 9.11 -2.28
CA THR A 9 1.48 8.91 -3.14
C THR A 9 1.53 9.86 -4.32
N THR A 10 0.81 9.55 -5.40
CA THR A 10 0.69 10.42 -6.57
C THR A 10 -0.58 11.25 -6.47
N VAL A 11 -0.46 12.52 -6.85
CA VAL A 11 -1.57 13.47 -6.98
C VAL A 11 -1.67 13.88 -8.43
N LYS A 12 -2.73 13.47 -9.09
CA LYS A 12 -2.97 13.74 -10.52
C LYS A 12 -3.67 15.07 -10.73
N ALA A 13 -3.47 15.63 -11.91
CA ALA A 13 -4.17 16.82 -12.36
C ALA A 13 -4.90 16.58 -13.67
N TYR A 14 -6.00 17.28 -13.85
CA TYR A 14 -6.69 17.37 -15.14
C TYR A 14 -6.37 18.71 -15.81
N GLY A 15 -6.15 18.65 -17.12
CA GLY A 15 -5.75 19.82 -17.90
C GLY A 15 -4.25 20.13 -17.81
N LYS A 16 -3.85 21.30 -18.30
CA LYS A 16 -2.47 21.77 -18.29
C LYS A 16 -2.22 22.64 -17.06
N ILE A 17 -1.30 22.23 -16.23
CA ILE A 17 -0.74 23.06 -15.16
C ILE A 17 0.61 23.60 -15.65
N GLY A 18 0.69 24.92 -15.81
CA GLY A 18 1.89 25.59 -16.28
C GLY A 18 2.83 26.01 -15.16
N GLY A 19 4.05 26.35 -15.58
CA GLY A 19 5.06 26.91 -14.72
C GLY A 19 6.05 25.89 -14.11
N ILE A 20 7.09 26.43 -13.53
CA ILE A 20 8.11 25.73 -12.75
C ILE A 20 8.35 26.60 -11.53
N THR A 21 8.27 26.04 -10.33
CA THR A 21 8.58 26.78 -9.10
C THR A 21 10.08 27.12 -9.01
N LYS A 22 10.45 28.04 -8.12
CA LYS A 22 11.87 28.37 -7.84
C LYS A 22 12.69 27.12 -7.46
N ASN A 23 12.06 26.12 -6.84
CA ASN A 23 12.69 24.86 -6.46
C ASN A 23 12.66 23.80 -7.56
N GLY A 24 12.27 24.15 -8.78
CA GLY A 24 12.23 23.26 -9.94
C GLY A 24 11.04 22.30 -9.97
N LEU A 25 10.01 22.47 -9.12
CA LEU A 25 8.82 21.64 -9.13
C LEU A 25 7.99 21.93 -10.38
N LYS A 26 7.58 20.88 -11.08
CA LYS A 26 6.66 20.94 -12.22
C LYS A 26 5.84 19.66 -12.30
N MET A 27 4.71 19.74 -12.97
CA MET A 27 3.94 18.53 -13.31
C MET A 27 4.69 17.67 -14.33
N ALA A 28 4.65 16.36 -14.14
CA ALA A 28 5.26 15.42 -15.06
C ALA A 28 4.42 14.13 -15.18
N HIS A 29 4.50 13.49 -16.36
CA HIS A 29 3.96 12.14 -16.53
C HIS A 29 4.89 11.14 -15.83
N GLY A 30 4.32 10.17 -15.14
CA GLY A 30 5.07 9.16 -14.40
C GLY A 30 4.26 7.89 -14.14
N LYS A 31 4.87 6.92 -13.47
CA LYS A 31 4.20 5.69 -13.09
C LYS A 31 3.15 6.00 -12.02
N ASN A 32 1.89 5.88 -12.39
CA ASN A 32 0.74 6.22 -11.56
C ASN A 32 0.19 4.97 -10.87
N LYS A 33 -0.11 5.05 -9.57
CA LYS A 33 -0.75 3.95 -8.81
C LYS A 33 -2.18 3.63 -9.31
N GLU A 34 -2.82 4.59 -10.01
CA GLU A 34 -4.18 4.46 -10.53
C GLU A 34 -4.22 4.05 -12.02
N HIS A 35 -3.08 3.67 -12.61
CA HIS A 35 -2.95 3.25 -14.00
C HIS A 35 -3.45 4.27 -15.04
N ARG A 36 -3.26 5.57 -14.78
CA ARG A 36 -3.59 6.70 -15.67
C ARG A 36 -2.32 7.40 -16.17
N PRO A 37 -1.53 6.78 -17.08
CA PRO A 37 -0.28 7.36 -17.59
C PRO A 37 -0.52 8.59 -18.46
N ASP A 38 -1.76 8.80 -18.90
CA ASP A 38 -2.23 9.95 -19.67
C ASP A 38 -2.30 11.24 -18.84
N LEU A 39 -2.29 11.17 -17.52
CA LEU A 39 -2.41 12.34 -16.66
C LEU A 39 -1.05 12.75 -16.06
N ALA A 40 -0.78 14.06 -16.11
CA ALA A 40 0.32 14.64 -15.39
C ALA A 40 0.05 14.59 -13.87
N GLN A 41 1.09 14.43 -13.08
CA GLN A 41 1.00 14.22 -11.64
C GLN A 41 2.16 14.89 -10.89
N LEU A 42 2.00 14.98 -9.57
CA LEU A 42 3.08 15.18 -8.59
C LEU A 42 3.21 13.96 -7.70
N VAL A 43 4.39 13.75 -7.14
CA VAL A 43 4.59 12.79 -6.04
C VAL A 43 4.55 13.57 -4.73
N PHE A 44 3.69 13.12 -3.81
CA PHE A 44 3.55 13.67 -2.46
C PHE A 44 4.08 12.66 -1.45
N SER A 45 5.23 12.94 -0.86
CA SER A 45 5.81 12.14 0.23
C SER A 45 5.34 12.67 1.57
N LEU A 46 4.93 11.77 2.45
CA LEU A 46 4.47 12.10 3.79
C LEU A 46 5.19 11.24 4.82
N THR A 47 5.59 11.88 5.91
CA THR A 47 6.20 11.20 7.04
C THR A 47 5.34 11.42 8.28
N ILE A 48 5.03 10.34 9.01
CA ILE A 48 4.21 10.38 10.22
C ILE A 48 4.96 9.78 11.41
N SER A 49 4.60 10.22 12.61
CA SER A 49 5.06 9.60 13.86
C SER A 49 4.33 8.27 14.13
N SER A 50 4.97 7.34 14.85
CA SER A 50 4.31 6.12 15.36
C SER A 50 3.36 6.38 16.51
N ASP A 51 3.36 7.60 17.04
CA ASP A 51 2.51 8.05 18.14
C ASP A 51 1.36 8.88 17.58
N GLY A 52 0.23 8.25 17.32
CA GLY A 52 -0.97 8.89 16.80
C GLY A 52 -1.01 9.13 15.29
N ALA A 53 0.01 8.71 14.53
CA ALA A 53 0.13 8.96 13.08
C ALA A 53 0.07 10.47 12.74
N VAL A 54 0.70 11.30 13.58
CA VAL A 54 0.78 12.74 13.36
C VAL A 54 1.78 13.01 12.24
N PRO A 55 1.43 13.76 11.19
CA PRO A 55 2.37 14.20 10.16
C PRO A 55 3.48 15.06 10.76
N VAL A 56 4.72 14.79 10.38
CA VAL A 56 5.90 15.51 10.88
C VAL A 56 6.72 16.15 9.76
N HIS A 57 6.61 15.60 8.54
CA HIS A 57 7.29 16.11 7.36
C HIS A 57 6.53 15.73 6.10
N TYR A 58 6.56 16.61 5.09
CA TYR A 58 6.11 16.29 3.74
C TYR A 58 7.07 16.90 2.72
N LYS A 59 7.04 16.37 1.52
CA LYS A 59 7.67 17.00 0.36
C LYS A 59 6.94 16.62 -0.92
N THR A 60 6.81 17.60 -1.81
CA THR A 60 6.32 17.39 -3.18
C THR A 60 7.49 17.24 -4.13
N TYR A 61 7.37 16.29 -5.05
CA TYR A 61 8.36 15.99 -6.08
C TYR A 61 7.73 15.98 -7.46
N LEU A 62 8.57 16.06 -8.48
CA LEU A 62 8.20 15.84 -9.88
C LEU A 62 7.43 14.54 -10.03
N GLY A 63 6.41 14.50 -10.88
CA GLY A 63 5.55 13.34 -11.05
C GLY A 63 6.23 12.06 -11.55
N ASN A 64 7.44 12.17 -12.10
CA ASN A 64 8.28 11.06 -12.51
C ASN A 64 9.38 10.70 -11.49
N ARG A 65 9.42 11.38 -10.33
CA ARG A 65 10.37 11.06 -9.28
C ARG A 65 10.09 9.69 -8.69
N THR A 66 11.13 8.87 -8.51
CA THR A 66 11.04 7.55 -7.91
C THR A 66 11.39 7.60 -6.43
N ASP A 67 10.69 6.82 -5.61
CA ASP A 67 10.84 6.83 -4.14
C ASP A 67 12.24 6.44 -3.68
N ASP A 68 12.91 5.57 -4.44
CA ASP A 68 14.29 5.13 -4.17
C ASP A 68 15.34 6.26 -4.19
N THR A 69 14.98 7.47 -4.54
CA THR A 69 15.88 8.63 -4.55
C THR A 69 15.55 9.68 -3.49
N THR A 70 14.50 9.46 -2.67
CA THR A 70 13.95 10.47 -1.76
C THR A 70 14.22 10.19 -0.28
N HIS A 71 14.59 8.96 0.08
CA HIS A 71 14.69 8.55 1.48
C HIS A 71 15.83 9.19 2.27
N ILE A 72 16.99 9.44 1.65
CA ILE A 72 18.10 10.14 2.32
C ILE A 72 17.68 11.55 2.70
N GLU A 73 17.14 12.29 1.74
CA GLU A 73 16.67 13.66 1.93
C GLU A 73 15.57 13.73 3.00
N THR A 74 14.62 12.80 2.94
CA THR A 74 13.53 12.69 3.92
C THR A 74 14.07 12.39 5.32
N TRP A 75 14.99 11.43 5.43
CA TRP A 75 15.61 11.08 6.71
C TRP A 75 16.37 12.26 7.33
N ASP A 76 17.16 12.98 6.53
CA ASP A 76 17.89 14.18 6.96
C ASP A 76 16.95 15.30 7.43
N ALA A 77 15.87 15.56 6.69
CA ALA A 77 14.87 16.54 7.09
C ALA A 77 14.23 16.18 8.43
N VAL A 78 13.84 14.90 8.59
CA VAL A 78 13.24 14.42 9.85
C VAL A 78 14.23 14.46 11.01
N ARG A 79 15.51 14.14 10.77
CA ARG A 79 16.58 14.27 11.78
C ARG A 79 16.72 15.70 12.27
N LYS A 80 16.67 16.67 11.37
CA LYS A 80 16.71 18.10 11.71
C LYS A 80 15.49 18.52 12.54
N ILE A 81 14.28 18.10 12.16
CA ILE A 81 13.03 18.39 12.86
C ILE A 81 13.04 17.76 14.27
N ALA A 82 13.51 16.53 14.39
CA ALA A 82 13.56 15.80 15.66
C ALA A 82 14.69 16.26 16.59
N GLY A 83 15.70 16.97 16.08
CA GLY A 83 16.91 17.35 16.83
C GLY A 83 17.79 16.15 17.23
N THR A 84 17.52 14.95 16.69
CA THR A 84 18.20 13.72 17.04
C THR A 84 18.13 12.70 15.91
N ASN A 85 19.09 11.76 15.86
CA ASN A 85 19.04 10.58 15.01
C ASN A 85 18.49 9.34 15.74
N ASN A 86 18.13 9.45 17.03
CA ASN A 86 17.66 8.35 17.85
C ASN A 86 16.19 7.96 17.57
N PHE A 87 15.88 7.67 16.31
CA PHE A 87 14.60 7.13 15.88
C PHE A 87 14.79 6.02 14.86
N THR A 88 13.78 5.17 14.71
CA THR A 88 13.75 4.13 13.68
C THR A 88 12.94 4.61 12.48
N TYR A 89 13.55 4.61 11.32
CA TYR A 89 12.92 4.94 10.05
C TYR A 89 12.27 3.70 9.45
N VAL A 90 10.96 3.74 9.24
CA VAL A 90 10.16 2.65 8.67
C VAL A 90 9.64 3.08 7.31
N ALA A 91 9.99 2.34 6.27
CA ALA A 91 9.56 2.62 4.90
C ALA A 91 9.31 1.32 4.12
N ASP A 92 8.84 1.45 2.88
CA ASP A 92 8.68 0.32 1.97
C ASP A 92 10.03 -0.18 1.43
N CYS A 93 10.00 -1.17 0.53
CA CYS A 93 11.22 -1.77 -0.02
C CYS A 93 12.07 -0.81 -0.88
N LYS A 94 11.61 0.37 -1.18
CA LYS A 94 12.36 1.36 -1.99
C LYS A 94 13.55 1.96 -1.22
N VAL A 95 13.51 1.92 0.11
CA VAL A 95 14.68 2.29 0.94
C VAL A 95 15.81 1.25 0.87
N CYS A 96 15.55 0.05 0.34
CA CYS A 96 16.51 -1.06 0.27
C CYS A 96 17.56 -0.92 -0.84
N THR A 97 18.15 0.25 -0.99
CA THR A 97 19.35 0.40 -1.81
C THR A 97 20.57 0.49 -0.89
N SER A 98 21.68 -0.13 -1.29
CA SER A 98 22.93 -0.11 -0.50
C SER A 98 23.33 1.33 -0.11
N LYS A 99 23.25 2.26 -1.07
CA LYS A 99 23.54 3.69 -0.85
C LYS A 99 22.70 4.30 0.28
N GLN A 100 21.39 4.05 0.30
CA GLN A 100 20.49 4.66 1.30
C GLN A 100 20.67 4.02 2.68
N LEU A 101 20.74 2.70 2.73
CA LEU A 101 20.96 1.98 3.98
C LEU A 101 22.30 2.36 4.61
N SER A 102 23.39 2.33 3.84
CA SER A 102 24.72 2.69 4.32
C SER A 102 24.75 4.14 4.81
N TYR A 103 24.12 5.07 4.09
CA TYR A 103 24.05 6.46 4.51
C TYR A 103 23.33 6.64 5.85
N ILE A 104 22.13 6.07 5.98
CA ILE A 104 21.32 6.20 7.20
C ILE A 104 22.05 5.56 8.39
N VAL A 105 22.60 4.36 8.21
CA VAL A 105 23.30 3.64 9.28
C VAL A 105 24.61 4.34 9.69
N ALA A 106 25.40 4.81 8.71
CA ALA A 106 26.64 5.55 8.99
C ALA A 106 26.39 6.85 9.77
N ASN A 107 25.22 7.46 9.62
CA ASN A 107 24.79 8.62 10.38
C ASN A 107 24.03 8.27 11.68
N GLY A 108 24.13 7.02 12.15
CA GLY A 108 23.54 6.56 13.43
C GLY A 108 22.03 6.29 13.37
N GLY A 109 21.43 6.25 12.17
CA GLY A 109 20.03 5.93 11.99
C GLY A 109 19.76 4.43 12.01
N ARG A 110 18.50 4.07 12.25
CA ARG A 110 18.01 2.68 12.26
C ARG A 110 16.87 2.53 11.26
N VAL A 111 16.82 1.41 10.54
CA VAL A 111 15.83 1.16 9.51
C VAL A 111 15.09 -0.14 9.78
N ILE A 112 13.77 -0.13 9.59
CA ILE A 112 12.93 -1.32 9.44
C ILE A 112 12.22 -1.23 8.11
N THR A 113 12.30 -2.30 7.30
CA THR A 113 11.65 -2.32 6.00
C THR A 113 11.38 -3.75 5.54
N ILE A 114 10.57 -3.87 4.49
CA ILE A 114 10.37 -5.15 3.79
C ILE A 114 11.50 -5.35 2.77
N MET A 115 12.14 -6.52 2.79
CA MET A 115 13.18 -6.88 1.84
C MET A 115 12.59 -7.16 0.45
N PRO A 116 13.18 -6.65 -0.63
CA PRO A 116 12.74 -6.96 -2.00
C PRO A 116 12.85 -8.44 -2.32
N ASP A 117 11.88 -8.96 -3.05
CA ASP A 117 11.88 -10.36 -3.53
C ASP A 117 13.00 -10.67 -4.53
N THR A 118 13.63 -9.64 -5.09
CA THR A 118 14.75 -9.74 -6.03
C THR A 118 16.10 -10.07 -5.36
N TRP A 119 16.19 -9.92 -4.04
CA TRP A 119 17.43 -10.21 -3.32
C TRP A 119 17.70 -11.72 -3.25
N LYS A 120 18.98 -12.08 -3.24
CA LYS A 120 19.44 -13.49 -3.21
C LYS A 120 18.88 -14.24 -2.00
N GLU A 121 18.85 -13.60 -0.84
CA GLU A 121 18.31 -14.14 0.42
C GLU A 121 16.85 -14.57 0.27
N SER A 122 16.03 -13.78 -0.45
CA SER A 122 14.64 -14.14 -0.71
C SER A 122 14.53 -15.41 -1.53
N LYS A 123 15.35 -15.54 -2.56
CA LYS A 123 15.40 -16.75 -3.40
C LYS A 123 15.86 -17.97 -2.60
N ILE A 124 16.98 -17.85 -1.88
CA ILE A 124 17.56 -18.93 -1.06
C ILE A 124 16.52 -19.45 -0.04
N PHE A 125 15.88 -18.54 0.69
CA PHE A 125 14.89 -18.93 1.70
C PHE A 125 13.66 -19.60 1.09
N LYS A 126 13.11 -19.06 0.02
CA LYS A 126 11.95 -19.64 -0.67
C LYS A 126 12.28 -21.01 -1.29
N ASP A 127 13.47 -21.18 -1.87
CA ASP A 127 13.91 -22.47 -2.42
C ASP A 127 14.08 -23.51 -1.30
N SER A 128 14.60 -23.12 -0.15
CA SER A 128 14.69 -24.03 1.00
C SER A 128 13.31 -24.48 1.49
N LEU A 129 12.29 -23.60 1.47
CA LEU A 129 10.92 -23.95 1.85
C LEU A 129 10.18 -24.84 0.82
N ARG A 130 10.56 -24.75 -0.46
CA ARG A 130 10.07 -25.66 -1.49
C ARG A 130 10.62 -27.07 -1.32
N SER A 131 11.85 -27.19 -0.80
CA SER A 131 12.54 -28.48 -0.65
C SER A 131 12.35 -29.14 0.71
N LYS A 132 12.25 -28.34 1.79
CA LYS A 132 12.13 -28.85 3.15
C LYS A 132 11.15 -28.02 3.98
N LYS A 133 10.57 -28.67 5.02
CA LYS A 133 9.68 -28.02 5.97
C LYS A 133 10.52 -27.32 7.04
N ILE A 134 10.38 -26.01 7.16
CA ILE A 134 10.97 -25.21 8.23
C ILE A 134 9.88 -24.93 9.28
N SER A 135 10.20 -25.13 10.56
CA SER A 135 9.28 -24.88 11.65
C SER A 135 8.96 -23.37 11.77
N LYS A 136 7.76 -23.06 12.24
CA LYS A 136 7.35 -21.69 12.51
C LYS A 136 6.46 -21.62 13.74
N LYS A 137 6.61 -20.53 14.52
CA LYS A 137 5.84 -20.27 15.73
C LYS A 137 4.93 -19.06 15.52
N MET A 138 3.67 -19.15 15.97
CA MET A 138 2.77 -18.01 16.00
C MET A 138 3.28 -16.97 17.01
N ILE A 139 3.39 -15.70 16.57
CA ILE A 139 3.88 -14.60 17.39
C ILE A 139 2.88 -13.47 17.56
N LEU A 140 1.87 -13.40 16.69
CA LEU A 140 0.84 -12.36 16.74
C LEU A 140 -0.48 -12.87 16.19
N LYS A 141 -1.58 -12.57 16.90
CA LYS A 141 -2.96 -12.69 16.46
C LYS A 141 -3.56 -11.30 16.43
N ARG A 142 -4.16 -10.89 15.32
CA ARG A 142 -4.80 -9.59 15.13
C ARG A 142 -6.21 -9.78 14.61
N GLN A 143 -7.18 -9.10 15.20
CA GLN A 143 -8.53 -9.06 14.70
C GLN A 143 -8.60 -8.23 13.41
N ILE A 144 -9.39 -8.68 12.46
CA ILE A 144 -9.63 -7.96 11.21
C ILE A 144 -10.83 -7.05 11.45
N PRO A 145 -10.70 -5.71 11.32
CA PRO A 145 -11.73 -4.77 11.74
C PRO A 145 -13.09 -4.92 11.04
N GLU A 146 -13.10 -5.40 9.79
CA GLU A 146 -14.30 -5.42 8.93
C GLU A 146 -15.01 -6.79 8.90
N SER A 147 -14.45 -7.80 9.52
CA SER A 147 -15.00 -9.17 9.54
C SER A 147 -14.78 -9.81 10.90
N ALA A 148 -15.56 -9.39 11.91
CA ALA A 148 -15.66 -10.18 13.13
C ALA A 148 -16.47 -11.46 12.81
N PRO A 149 -15.98 -12.67 13.16
CA PRO A 149 -14.92 -12.98 14.12
C PRO A 149 -13.54 -13.31 13.53
N ASP A 150 -13.23 -12.92 12.28
CA ASP A 150 -12.01 -13.34 11.61
C ASP A 150 -10.74 -12.70 12.19
N PHE A 151 -9.69 -13.52 12.27
CA PHE A 151 -8.39 -13.12 12.77
C PHE A 151 -7.31 -13.37 11.72
N GLU A 152 -6.34 -12.45 11.66
CA GLU A 152 -5.08 -12.65 10.95
C GLU A 152 -4.03 -13.19 11.92
N TYR A 153 -3.38 -14.27 11.54
CA TYR A 153 -2.31 -14.91 12.31
C TYR A 153 -0.96 -14.67 11.64
N PHE A 154 0.01 -14.28 12.43
CA PHE A 154 1.40 -14.12 11.99
C PHE A 154 2.28 -15.14 12.68
N SER A 155 3.01 -15.90 11.88
CA SER A 155 4.02 -16.84 12.39
C SER A 155 5.41 -16.40 11.96
N LEU A 156 6.40 -16.62 12.82
CA LEU A 156 7.81 -16.41 12.57
C LEU A 156 8.46 -17.75 12.26
N PHE A 157 9.23 -17.83 11.18
CA PHE A 157 10.06 -19.01 10.89
C PHE A 157 11.26 -19.08 11.81
N SER A 158 11.58 -20.31 12.24
CA SER A 158 12.73 -20.57 13.12
C SER A 158 14.03 -20.45 12.34
N GLY A 159 15.06 -19.94 12.98
CA GLY A 159 16.39 -19.74 12.44
C GLY A 159 16.84 -18.28 12.52
N GLU A 160 18.14 -18.08 12.43
CA GLU A 160 18.76 -16.76 12.34
C GLU A 160 19.12 -16.50 10.88
N TYR A 161 18.67 -15.37 10.37
CA TYR A 161 18.87 -14.98 8.98
C TYR A 161 19.40 -13.56 8.93
N THR A 162 20.42 -13.35 8.10
CA THR A 162 21.03 -12.03 7.90
C THR A 162 21.19 -11.72 6.42
N THR A 163 21.33 -10.42 6.08
CA THR A 163 21.72 -10.02 4.74
C THR A 163 23.15 -10.47 4.45
N LEU A 164 23.43 -10.84 3.21
CA LEU A 164 24.74 -11.40 2.81
C LEU A 164 25.86 -10.35 2.84
N GLY A 165 25.53 -9.08 2.65
CA GLY A 165 26.52 -8.00 2.63
C GLY A 165 26.77 -7.44 4.04
N GLU A 166 25.79 -6.79 4.60
CA GLU A 166 25.96 -5.97 5.82
C GLU A 166 25.64 -6.72 7.12
N GLY A 167 25.10 -7.94 7.04
CA GLY A 167 24.73 -8.74 8.21
C GLY A 167 23.54 -8.20 9.01
N TYR A 168 22.63 -7.46 8.36
CA TYR A 168 21.39 -7.02 8.98
C TYR A 168 20.44 -8.18 9.24
N ILE A 169 19.69 -8.15 10.35
CA ILE A 169 18.80 -9.24 10.75
C ILE A 169 17.57 -9.28 9.84
N ILE A 170 17.28 -10.47 9.32
CA ILE A 170 16.06 -10.75 8.53
C ILE A 170 15.15 -11.63 9.35
N TYR A 171 13.89 -11.19 9.49
CA TYR A 171 12.83 -11.98 10.09
C TYR A 171 11.85 -12.44 8.99
N TRP A 172 11.68 -13.75 8.87
CA TRP A 172 10.75 -14.36 7.92
C TRP A 172 9.40 -14.63 8.58
N TYR A 173 8.37 -13.97 8.08
CA TYR A 173 7.01 -14.11 8.58
C TYR A 173 6.12 -14.84 7.58
N CYS A 174 5.05 -15.46 8.12
CA CYS A 174 3.94 -15.99 7.34
C CYS A 174 2.64 -15.35 7.86
N SER A 175 1.90 -14.68 7.00
CA SER A 175 0.57 -14.15 7.30
C SER A 175 -0.50 -15.10 6.76
N SER A 176 -1.50 -15.43 7.58
CA SER A 176 -2.63 -16.29 7.16
C SER A 176 -3.45 -15.66 6.03
N GLN A 177 -3.71 -14.35 6.10
CA GLN A 177 -4.44 -13.63 5.05
C GLN A 177 -3.65 -13.58 3.74
N LYS A 178 -2.37 -13.19 3.82
CA LYS A 178 -1.51 -13.17 2.64
C LYS A 178 -1.41 -14.56 2.01
N ARG A 179 -1.32 -15.63 2.81
CA ARG A 179 -1.31 -17.02 2.34
C ARG A 179 -2.56 -17.36 1.54
N LYS A 180 -3.73 -17.01 2.06
CA LYS A 180 -5.01 -17.20 1.35
C LYS A 180 -5.05 -16.43 0.03
N LEU A 181 -4.60 -15.18 0.02
CA LEU A 181 -4.56 -14.35 -1.18
C LEU A 181 -3.56 -14.87 -2.23
N ASP A 182 -2.38 -15.32 -1.81
CA ASP A 182 -1.35 -15.85 -2.72
C ASP A 182 -1.84 -17.14 -3.37
N SER A 183 -2.46 -18.07 -2.59
CA SER A 183 -3.10 -19.27 -3.13
C SER A 183 -4.19 -18.94 -4.16
N LEU A 184 -5.14 -18.06 -3.80
CA LEU A 184 -6.21 -17.64 -4.71
C LEU A 184 -5.68 -17.00 -6.01
N ARG A 185 -4.62 -16.21 -5.92
CA ARG A 185 -3.98 -15.58 -7.09
C ARG A 185 -3.31 -16.63 -7.98
N ARG A 186 -2.67 -17.65 -7.38
CA ARG A 186 -2.06 -18.77 -8.11
C ARG A 186 -3.14 -19.56 -8.82
N ASP A 187 -4.20 -19.96 -8.12
CA ASP A 187 -5.29 -20.75 -8.67
C ASP A 187 -5.97 -20.04 -9.86
N LYS A 188 -6.23 -18.73 -9.72
CA LYS A 188 -6.75 -17.91 -10.83
C LYS A 188 -5.80 -17.87 -12.05
N ARG A 189 -4.48 -17.83 -11.84
CA ARG A 189 -3.50 -17.86 -12.95
C ARG A 189 -3.48 -19.22 -13.64
N VAL A 190 -3.50 -20.29 -12.86
CA VAL A 190 -3.58 -21.68 -13.36
C VAL A 190 -4.84 -21.86 -14.18
N GLN A 191 -6.01 -21.49 -13.67
CA GLN A 191 -7.29 -21.59 -14.39
C GLN A 191 -7.30 -20.79 -15.69
N LYS A 192 -6.71 -19.58 -15.71
CA LYS A 192 -6.61 -18.76 -16.94
C LYS A 192 -5.71 -19.43 -17.98
N ALA A 193 -4.59 -20.00 -17.56
CA ALA A 193 -3.68 -20.71 -18.46
C ALA A 193 -4.36 -21.98 -19.01
N ASP A 194 -5.02 -22.75 -18.17
CA ASP A 194 -5.77 -23.96 -18.55
C ASP A 194 -6.81 -23.68 -19.64
N ARG A 195 -7.63 -22.63 -19.44
CA ARG A 195 -8.61 -22.19 -20.47
C ARG A 195 -7.92 -21.80 -21.78
N ARG A 196 -6.76 -21.15 -21.72
CA ARG A 196 -6.02 -20.76 -22.93
C ARG A 196 -5.37 -21.94 -23.63
N LEU A 197 -4.91 -22.96 -22.89
CA LEU A 197 -4.42 -24.22 -23.47
C LEU A 197 -5.57 -24.97 -24.15
N LEU A 198 -6.78 -24.98 -23.58
CA LEU A 198 -7.98 -25.54 -24.21
C LEU A 198 -8.33 -24.82 -25.50
N ASP A 199 -8.34 -23.47 -25.49
CA ASP A 199 -8.54 -22.66 -26.70
C ASP A 199 -7.48 -22.94 -27.78
N LEU A 200 -6.22 -23.11 -27.38
CA LEU A 200 -5.10 -23.45 -28.27
C LEU A 200 -5.33 -24.83 -28.89
N SER A 201 -5.65 -25.83 -28.08
CA SER A 201 -5.93 -27.20 -28.52
C SER A 201 -6.99 -27.26 -29.61
N SER A 202 -8.04 -26.45 -29.52
CA SER A 202 -9.12 -26.36 -30.53
C SER A 202 -8.67 -25.73 -31.86
N LYS A 203 -7.56 -25.01 -31.87
CA LYS A 203 -7.00 -24.29 -33.05
C LYS A 203 -5.84 -25.00 -33.69
N LEU A 204 -5.37 -26.13 -33.13
CA LEU A 204 -4.29 -26.91 -33.70
C LEU A 204 -4.60 -27.37 -35.13
N ASN A 205 -3.58 -27.54 -35.93
CA ASN A 205 -3.65 -27.96 -37.34
C ASN A 205 -4.37 -26.98 -38.27
N LYS A 206 -4.66 -25.75 -37.78
CA LYS A 206 -5.33 -24.69 -38.54
C LYS A 206 -4.41 -23.45 -38.63
N ALA A 207 -4.55 -22.68 -39.69
CA ALA A 207 -3.87 -21.40 -39.90
C ALA A 207 -2.37 -21.42 -39.55
N LYS A 208 -1.97 -20.78 -38.46
CA LYS A 208 -0.57 -20.62 -38.02
C LYS A 208 -0.09 -21.72 -37.03
N LEU A 209 -0.87 -22.77 -36.77
CA LEU A 209 -0.55 -23.82 -35.80
C LEU A 209 -0.43 -25.17 -36.50
N LYS A 210 0.50 -25.23 -37.46
CA LYS A 210 0.73 -26.39 -38.33
C LYS A 210 2.05 -27.11 -38.06
N THR A 211 2.98 -26.48 -37.33
CA THR A 211 4.27 -27.10 -36.99
C THR A 211 4.45 -27.16 -35.48
N ILE A 212 5.31 -28.08 -35.03
CA ILE A 212 5.56 -28.29 -33.62
C ILE A 212 6.20 -27.05 -32.98
N GLU A 213 7.05 -26.32 -33.72
CA GLU A 213 7.72 -25.12 -33.25
C GLU A 213 6.69 -24.01 -32.94
N GLN A 214 5.75 -23.75 -33.86
CA GLN A 214 4.69 -22.77 -33.68
C GLN A 214 3.81 -23.09 -32.48
N ILE A 215 3.51 -24.37 -32.28
CA ILE A 215 2.71 -24.82 -31.14
C ILE A 215 3.47 -24.64 -29.83
N ARG A 216 4.77 -24.97 -29.79
CA ARG A 216 5.64 -24.75 -28.60
C ARG A 216 5.77 -23.29 -28.24
N GLU A 217 5.98 -22.40 -29.20
CA GLU A 217 6.07 -20.96 -28.99
C GLU A 217 4.78 -20.42 -28.36
N GLU A 218 3.61 -20.83 -28.86
CA GLU A 218 2.32 -20.37 -28.31
C GLU A 218 2.08 -20.95 -26.90
N ILE A 219 2.43 -22.21 -26.65
CA ILE A 219 2.38 -22.79 -25.30
C ILE A 219 3.26 -21.99 -24.34
N ASP A 220 4.52 -21.73 -24.71
CA ASP A 220 5.46 -20.98 -23.88
C ASP A 220 4.97 -19.52 -23.66
N SER A 221 4.37 -18.91 -24.67
CA SER A 221 3.74 -17.60 -24.56
C SER A 221 2.64 -17.59 -23.49
N ILE A 222 1.72 -18.57 -23.55
CA ILE A 222 0.64 -18.71 -22.57
C ILE A 222 1.20 -18.93 -21.16
N LEU A 223 2.11 -19.89 -21.00
CA LEU A 223 2.66 -20.26 -19.69
C LEU A 223 3.47 -19.12 -19.06
N ASN A 224 4.24 -18.40 -19.85
CA ASN A 224 5.03 -17.24 -19.42
C ASN A 224 4.13 -16.05 -19.06
N LYS A 225 3.12 -15.76 -19.88
CA LYS A 225 2.13 -14.69 -19.61
C LYS A 225 1.48 -14.83 -18.24
N TYR A 226 1.10 -16.05 -17.86
CA TYR A 226 0.49 -16.32 -16.55
C TYR A 226 1.50 -16.74 -15.48
N LYS A 227 2.80 -16.89 -15.82
CA LYS A 227 3.87 -17.32 -14.91
C LYS A 227 3.56 -18.67 -14.23
N VAL A 228 3.15 -19.67 -15.02
CA VAL A 228 2.70 -20.97 -14.52
C VAL A 228 3.44 -22.15 -15.17
N LYS A 229 4.55 -21.90 -15.89
CA LYS A 229 5.30 -22.93 -16.63
C LYS A 229 5.64 -24.16 -15.76
N ALA A 230 6.01 -23.96 -14.51
CA ALA A 230 6.35 -25.03 -13.57
C ALA A 230 5.16 -25.86 -13.09
N PHE A 231 3.91 -25.43 -13.34
CA PHE A 231 2.69 -26.06 -12.82
C PHE A 231 2.00 -26.96 -13.83
N PHE A 232 2.48 -27.02 -15.07
CA PHE A 232 1.92 -27.85 -16.11
C PHE A 232 2.99 -28.79 -16.67
N ASN A 233 2.60 -30.06 -16.84
CA ASN A 233 3.29 -31.04 -17.66
C ASN A 233 2.54 -31.09 -18.98
N ILE A 234 3.19 -30.73 -20.11
CA ILE A 234 2.54 -30.62 -21.41
C ILE A 234 3.26 -31.53 -22.41
N THR A 235 2.50 -32.32 -23.14
CA THR A 235 2.96 -33.19 -24.20
C THR A 235 2.26 -32.85 -25.51
N ILE A 236 3.03 -32.64 -26.57
CA ILE A 236 2.52 -32.50 -27.93
C ILE A 236 2.63 -33.85 -28.56
N CYS A 237 1.47 -34.46 -28.96
CA CYS A 237 1.42 -35.74 -29.64
C CYS A 237 1.32 -35.51 -31.15
N GLU A 238 2.12 -36.25 -31.92
CA GLU A 238 2.11 -36.24 -33.37
C GLU A 238 1.44 -37.54 -33.89
N ASN A 239 0.42 -37.36 -34.68
CA ASN A 239 -0.26 -38.45 -35.36
C ASN A 239 -0.16 -38.24 -36.88
N THR A 240 0.43 -39.21 -37.59
CA THR A 240 0.52 -39.16 -39.04
C THR A 240 -0.61 -39.96 -39.63
N GLU A 241 -1.51 -39.31 -40.31
CA GLU A 241 -2.61 -39.92 -41.07
C GLU A 241 -2.31 -39.96 -42.54
N LYS A 242 -2.58 -41.09 -43.21
CA LYS A 242 -2.55 -41.16 -44.65
C LYS A 242 -3.86 -40.63 -45.21
N ILE A 243 -3.81 -39.55 -45.93
CA ILE A 243 -4.97 -38.95 -46.62
C ILE A 243 -4.80 -39.11 -48.12
N LYS A 244 -5.91 -39.32 -48.83
CA LYS A 244 -5.91 -39.34 -50.30
C LYS A 244 -5.86 -37.88 -50.78
N GLY A 245 -4.77 -37.47 -51.38
CA GLY A 245 -4.56 -36.18 -52.01
C GLY A 245 -4.73 -36.26 -53.54
N GLN A 246 -5.32 -35.27 -54.16
CA GLN A 246 -5.43 -35.17 -55.61
C GLN A 246 -4.06 -34.87 -56.22
N ILE A 247 -3.67 -35.62 -57.24
CA ILE A 247 -2.50 -35.35 -58.05
C ILE A 247 -2.82 -34.28 -59.07
N GLY A 248 -2.18 -33.09 -58.93
CA GLY A 248 -2.34 -31.97 -59.84
C GLY A 248 -3.43 -30.97 -59.38
N LYS A 249 -3.52 -29.83 -60.10
CA LYS A 249 -4.49 -28.78 -59.87
C LYS A 249 -5.64 -28.94 -60.89
N GLY A 250 -6.88 -29.01 -60.39
CA GLY A 250 -8.06 -29.09 -61.25
C GLY A 250 -9.32 -29.40 -60.49
N ARG A 251 -10.52 -29.34 -61.16
CA ARG A 251 -11.81 -29.70 -60.59
C ARG A 251 -11.89 -31.21 -60.47
N LEU A 252 -12.41 -31.72 -59.37
CA LEU A 252 -12.63 -33.14 -59.15
C LEU A 252 -13.55 -33.76 -60.21
N GLY A 253 -13.15 -34.86 -60.84
CA GLY A 253 -13.91 -35.59 -61.82
C GLY A 253 -13.61 -37.06 -61.80
N PRO A 254 -14.31 -37.90 -62.64
CA PRO A 254 -14.15 -39.36 -62.65
C PRO A 254 -12.73 -39.87 -62.87
N ASN A 255 -11.88 -39.11 -63.57
CA ASN A 255 -10.50 -39.45 -63.92
C ASN A 255 -9.49 -38.83 -62.97
N THR A 256 -9.90 -38.26 -61.85
CA THR A 256 -8.98 -37.63 -60.86
C THR A 256 -8.06 -38.72 -60.23
N LYS A 257 -6.76 -38.58 -60.45
CA LYS A 257 -5.76 -39.47 -59.79
C LYS A 257 -5.51 -39.01 -58.38
N TYR A 258 -5.38 -39.96 -57.47
CA TYR A 258 -5.08 -39.71 -56.03
C TYR A 258 -3.77 -40.39 -55.64
N GLU A 259 -3.04 -39.70 -54.79
CA GLU A 259 -1.91 -40.28 -54.07
C GLU A 259 -2.14 -40.28 -52.58
N SER A 260 -1.43 -41.16 -51.90
CA SER A 260 -1.46 -41.25 -50.43
C SER A 260 -0.47 -40.27 -49.86
N LEU A 261 -0.97 -39.15 -49.32
CA LEU A 261 -0.15 -38.14 -48.67
C LEU A 261 -0.13 -38.37 -47.16
N ALA A 262 1.05 -38.37 -46.59
CA ALA A 262 1.23 -38.39 -45.14
C ALA A 262 0.95 -36.98 -44.60
N LYS A 263 -0.07 -36.81 -43.77
CA LYS A 263 -0.39 -35.54 -43.10
C LYS A 263 -0.22 -35.70 -41.60
N THR A 264 0.71 -34.96 -41.04
CA THR A 264 0.95 -34.89 -39.60
C THR A 264 -0.10 -34.00 -38.96
N ARG A 265 -0.74 -34.52 -37.93
CA ARG A 265 -1.66 -33.78 -37.06
C ARG A 265 -1.12 -33.77 -35.64
N TYR A 266 -1.26 -32.63 -35.01
CA TYR A 266 -0.84 -32.43 -33.63
C TYR A 266 -2.03 -32.40 -32.70
N SER A 267 -1.88 -33.05 -31.53
CA SER A 267 -2.79 -32.92 -30.41
C SER A 267 -2.03 -32.54 -29.15
N LEU A 268 -2.72 -31.91 -28.21
CA LEU A 268 -2.12 -31.38 -26.98
C LEU A 268 -2.73 -32.13 -25.79
N ILE A 269 -1.89 -32.68 -24.94
CA ILE A 269 -2.24 -33.27 -23.67
C ILE A 269 -1.51 -32.52 -22.58
N TRP A 270 -2.21 -32.13 -21.53
CA TRP A 270 -1.57 -31.45 -20.39
C TRP A 270 -2.23 -31.86 -19.08
N GLU A 271 -1.44 -31.82 -18.03
CA GLU A 271 -1.86 -32.10 -16.67
C GLU A 271 -1.21 -31.13 -15.69
N LEU A 272 -1.85 -30.97 -14.52
CA LEU A 272 -1.28 -30.16 -13.45
C LEU A 272 -0.20 -30.94 -12.68
N ASN A 273 0.97 -30.32 -12.53
CA ASN A 273 2.03 -30.84 -11.69
C ASN A 273 1.71 -30.60 -10.21
N LYS A 274 0.95 -31.55 -9.61
CA LYS A 274 0.51 -31.47 -8.20
C LYS A 274 1.66 -31.29 -7.22
N LYS A 275 2.81 -31.97 -7.46
CA LYS A 275 4.00 -31.86 -6.61
C LYS A 275 4.52 -30.41 -6.56
N ARG A 276 4.63 -29.77 -7.71
CA ARG A 276 5.08 -28.38 -7.82
C ARG A 276 4.07 -27.40 -7.22
N LEU A 277 2.78 -27.62 -7.38
CA LEU A 277 1.74 -26.80 -6.74
C LEU A 277 1.81 -26.85 -5.22
N ILE A 278 2.04 -28.04 -4.63
CA ILE A 278 2.22 -28.21 -3.18
C ILE A 278 3.49 -27.49 -2.72
N GLN A 279 4.61 -27.65 -3.42
CA GLN A 279 5.86 -26.96 -3.10
C GLN A 279 5.72 -25.44 -3.13
N GLU A 280 5.02 -24.89 -4.13
CA GLU A 280 4.77 -23.46 -4.22
C GLU A 280 3.82 -22.98 -3.12
N GLY A 281 2.86 -23.80 -2.69
CA GLY A 281 1.99 -23.53 -1.54
C GLY A 281 2.75 -23.34 -0.21
N ASN A 282 3.96 -23.91 -0.09
CA ASN A 282 4.80 -23.72 1.09
C ASN A 282 5.37 -22.28 1.20
N VAL A 283 5.46 -21.55 0.08
CA VAL A 283 5.95 -20.17 0.03
C VAL A 283 4.82 -19.14 0.08
N ASP A 284 3.56 -19.58 0.10
CA ASP A 284 2.43 -18.64 0.22
C ASP A 284 2.40 -17.94 1.57
N GLY A 285 2.07 -16.67 1.55
CA GLY A 285 1.91 -15.84 2.74
C GLY A 285 3.21 -15.36 3.36
N ILE A 286 4.35 -15.69 2.77
CA ILE A 286 5.66 -15.35 3.31
C ILE A 286 6.02 -13.91 2.93
N PHE A 287 6.63 -13.23 3.89
CA PHE A 287 7.25 -11.94 3.65
C PHE A 287 8.41 -11.71 4.62
N PRO A 288 9.52 -11.15 4.13
CA PRO A 288 10.68 -10.82 4.95
C PRO A 288 10.61 -9.37 5.43
N LEU A 289 10.84 -9.14 6.71
CA LEU A 289 11.20 -7.82 7.21
C LEU A 289 12.63 -7.87 7.69
N PHE A 290 13.40 -6.83 7.43
CA PHE A 290 14.71 -6.72 8.03
C PHE A 290 14.87 -5.42 8.84
N THR A 291 15.83 -5.45 9.74
CA THR A 291 16.21 -4.30 10.56
C THR A 291 17.73 -4.16 10.60
N THR A 292 18.19 -2.93 10.56
CA THR A 292 19.61 -2.60 10.77
C THR A 292 19.99 -2.59 12.25
N ASP A 293 19.01 -2.59 13.17
CA ASP A 293 19.22 -2.61 14.62
C ASP A 293 19.03 -4.02 15.18
N LYS A 294 20.10 -4.59 15.70
CA LYS A 294 20.12 -5.95 16.27
C LYS A 294 19.36 -6.08 17.60
N SER A 295 19.02 -4.99 18.25
CA SER A 295 18.29 -5.02 19.53
C SER A 295 16.80 -5.33 19.35
N PHE A 296 16.23 -5.11 18.18
CA PHE A 296 14.80 -5.32 17.92
C PHE A 296 14.44 -6.80 17.81
N ARG A 297 13.44 -7.20 18.58
CA ARG A 297 12.86 -8.54 18.50
C ARG A 297 11.88 -8.63 17.32
N ALA A 298 11.71 -9.84 16.81
CA ALA A 298 10.82 -10.09 15.66
C ALA A 298 9.41 -9.51 15.81
N LYS A 299 8.77 -9.65 17.00
CA LYS A 299 7.44 -9.10 17.25
C LYS A 299 7.40 -7.57 17.13
N GLU A 300 8.45 -6.89 17.60
CA GLU A 300 8.55 -5.42 17.53
C GLU A 300 8.75 -4.93 16.09
N VAL A 301 9.59 -5.61 15.31
CA VAL A 301 9.79 -5.33 13.87
C VAL A 301 8.47 -5.50 13.12
N LEU A 302 7.74 -6.59 13.38
CA LEU A 302 6.44 -6.83 12.77
C LEU A 302 5.42 -5.74 13.12
N LEU A 303 5.27 -5.40 14.40
CA LEU A 303 4.35 -4.37 14.86
C LEU A 303 4.70 -2.98 14.29
N SER A 304 6.00 -2.67 14.22
CA SER A 304 6.48 -1.43 13.62
C SER A 304 6.09 -1.35 12.15
N TYR A 305 6.36 -2.38 11.37
CA TYR A 305 6.00 -2.41 9.95
C TYR A 305 4.47 -2.41 9.75
N LYS A 306 3.72 -3.12 10.58
CA LYS A 306 2.25 -3.17 10.53
C LYS A 306 1.55 -1.88 10.96
N TYR A 307 2.29 -0.86 11.34
CA TYR A 307 1.77 0.49 11.53
C TYR A 307 1.63 1.27 10.20
N GLN A 308 2.31 0.85 9.14
CA GLN A 308 2.30 1.50 7.82
C GLN A 308 0.87 1.81 7.28
N PRO A 309 -0.15 0.97 7.45
CA PRO A 309 -1.53 1.30 7.04
C PRO A 309 -2.11 2.57 7.66
N ARG A 310 -1.53 3.08 8.77
CA ARG A 310 -1.92 4.37 9.34
C ARG A 310 -1.53 5.53 8.43
N LEU A 311 -0.39 5.43 7.76
CA LEU A 311 0.04 6.39 6.75
C LEU A 311 -0.88 6.36 5.52
N GLU A 312 -1.29 5.16 5.07
CA GLU A 312 -2.27 5.01 3.99
C GLU A 312 -3.60 5.70 4.34
N LYS A 313 -4.04 5.62 5.60
CA LYS A 313 -5.23 6.36 6.07
C LYS A 313 -5.04 7.88 5.98
N ARG A 314 -3.83 8.41 6.25
CA ARG A 314 -3.54 9.84 6.04
C ARG A 314 -3.61 10.22 4.56
N PHE A 315 -3.12 9.36 3.66
CA PHE A 315 -3.29 9.58 2.22
C PHE A 315 -4.77 9.55 1.79
N ASN A 316 -5.59 8.69 2.38
CA ASN A 316 -7.01 8.68 2.11
C ASN A 316 -7.69 9.95 2.63
N GLN A 317 -7.35 10.44 3.82
CA GLN A 317 -7.83 11.73 4.32
C GLN A 317 -7.41 12.87 3.39
N PHE A 318 -6.15 12.92 3.00
CA PHE A 318 -5.63 13.91 2.06
C PHE A 318 -6.39 13.92 0.73
N LYS A 319 -6.61 12.75 0.11
CA LYS A 319 -7.22 12.65 -1.21
C LYS A 319 -8.74 12.82 -1.21
N SER A 320 -9.44 12.25 -0.23
CA SER A 320 -10.90 12.16 -0.23
C SER A 320 -11.58 13.13 0.73
N VAL A 321 -11.01 13.41 1.91
CA VAL A 321 -11.61 14.35 2.86
C VAL A 321 -11.24 15.80 2.51
N HIS A 322 -9.98 16.02 2.12
CA HIS A 322 -9.52 17.35 1.69
C HIS A 322 -9.67 17.57 0.18
N GLU A 323 -10.14 16.56 -0.56
CA GLU A 323 -10.31 16.63 -2.02
C GLU A 323 -9.06 17.13 -2.77
N ALA A 324 -7.88 16.76 -2.25
CA ALA A 324 -6.61 17.20 -2.83
C ALA A 324 -6.32 16.59 -4.21
N ALA A 325 -7.14 15.65 -4.66
CA ALA A 325 -7.06 15.03 -5.98
C ALA A 325 -8.45 14.89 -6.60
N PRO A 326 -8.66 15.35 -7.84
CA PRO A 326 -7.66 15.92 -8.76
C PRO A 326 -7.32 17.38 -8.48
N LEU A 327 -6.10 17.78 -8.88
CA LEU A 327 -5.71 19.19 -8.84
C LEU A 327 -6.42 19.97 -9.94
N LEU A 328 -7.05 21.09 -9.57
CA LEU A 328 -7.81 21.95 -10.50
C LEU A 328 -7.11 23.31 -10.75
N PHE A 329 -5.97 23.56 -10.12
CA PHE A 329 -5.20 24.79 -10.29
C PHE A 329 -4.42 24.79 -11.62
N LYS A 330 -4.29 25.95 -12.24
CA LYS A 330 -3.54 26.14 -13.49
C LYS A 330 -2.08 26.52 -13.28
N ASN A 331 -1.70 26.96 -12.08
CA ASN A 331 -0.35 27.41 -11.72
C ASN A 331 0.28 26.48 -10.67
N ILE A 332 1.52 26.05 -10.91
CA ILE A 332 2.23 25.12 -10.04
C ILE A 332 2.57 25.72 -8.66
N GLU A 333 2.82 27.03 -8.57
CA GLU A 333 3.09 27.68 -7.27
C GLU A 333 1.86 27.63 -6.37
N ARG A 334 0.66 27.82 -6.94
CA ARG A 334 -0.60 27.64 -6.20
C ARG A 334 -0.81 26.21 -5.77
N VAL A 335 -0.40 25.24 -6.61
CA VAL A 335 -0.42 23.83 -6.25
C VAL A 335 0.51 23.56 -5.07
N GLU A 336 1.73 24.08 -5.08
CA GLU A 336 2.67 23.92 -3.97
C GLU A 336 2.12 24.55 -2.67
N ALA A 337 1.54 25.74 -2.75
CA ALA A 337 0.92 26.41 -1.62
C ALA A 337 -0.25 25.61 -1.01
N ILE A 338 -1.14 25.07 -1.85
CA ILE A 338 -2.27 24.26 -1.34
C ILE A 338 -1.80 22.92 -0.76
N MET A 339 -0.73 22.30 -1.29
CA MET A 339 -0.14 21.11 -0.70
C MET A 339 0.38 21.37 0.72
N PHE A 340 0.96 22.54 0.96
CA PHE A 340 1.35 22.96 2.29
C PHE A 340 0.14 23.12 3.21
N LEU A 341 -0.92 23.78 2.77
CA LEU A 341 -2.15 23.94 3.57
C LEU A 341 -2.78 22.59 3.92
N PHE A 342 -2.82 21.65 2.97
CA PHE A 342 -3.28 20.30 3.25
C PHE A 342 -2.41 19.56 4.26
N PHE A 343 -1.10 19.75 4.20
CA PHE A 343 -0.19 19.19 5.21
C PHE A 343 -0.49 19.75 6.61
N VAL A 344 -0.68 21.06 6.73
CA VAL A 344 -1.07 21.71 7.99
C VAL A 344 -2.41 21.16 8.50
N ALA A 345 -3.41 21.02 7.62
CA ALA A 345 -4.68 20.43 7.98
C ALA A 345 -4.54 18.97 8.47
N LEU A 346 -3.70 18.18 7.85
CA LEU A 346 -3.40 16.82 8.30
C LEU A 346 -2.68 16.78 9.66
N ILE A 347 -1.81 17.76 9.96
CA ILE A 347 -1.20 17.89 11.29
C ILE A 347 -2.28 18.14 12.33
N ILE A 348 -3.14 19.15 12.11
CA ILE A 348 -4.22 19.50 13.04
C ILE A 348 -5.11 18.29 13.30
N GLN A 349 -5.54 17.62 12.24
CA GLN A 349 -6.34 16.39 12.37
C GLN A 349 -5.59 15.31 13.16
N GLY A 350 -4.31 15.10 12.86
CA GLY A 350 -3.48 14.12 13.53
C GLY A 350 -3.34 14.40 15.03
N VAL A 351 -3.14 15.66 15.39
CA VAL A 351 -3.01 16.09 16.80
C VAL A 351 -4.32 15.93 17.53
N ILE A 352 -5.45 16.33 16.97
CA ILE A 352 -6.79 16.17 17.57
C ILE A 352 -7.08 14.67 17.80
N GLU A 353 -6.91 13.84 16.77
CA GLU A 353 -7.14 12.40 16.90
C GLU A 353 -6.23 11.76 17.95
N ARG A 354 -4.96 12.16 17.98
CA ARG A 354 -4.00 11.68 18.99
C ARG A 354 -4.44 12.08 20.39
N LYS A 355 -4.76 13.34 20.61
CA LYS A 355 -5.18 13.87 21.93
C LYS A 355 -6.41 13.15 22.45
N VAL A 356 -7.46 13.06 21.64
CA VAL A 356 -8.71 12.36 22.01
C VAL A 356 -8.44 10.88 22.35
N ARG A 357 -7.66 10.16 21.53
CA ARG A 357 -7.39 8.73 21.76
C ARG A 357 -6.51 8.48 23.00
N LEU A 358 -5.57 9.37 23.30
CA LEU A 358 -4.77 9.30 24.52
C LEU A 358 -5.64 9.54 25.75
N ALA A 359 -6.43 10.62 25.77
CA ALA A 359 -7.32 10.92 26.87
C ALA A 359 -8.37 9.81 27.09
N MET A 360 -8.94 9.24 26.01
CA MET A 360 -9.81 8.06 26.12
C MET A 360 -9.11 6.89 26.83
N LYS A 361 -7.85 6.62 26.46
CA LYS A 361 -7.06 5.54 27.08
C LYS A 361 -6.80 5.81 28.55
N GLU A 362 -6.41 7.02 28.91
CA GLU A 362 -6.13 7.44 30.28
C GLU A 362 -7.38 7.39 31.17
N GLN A 363 -8.54 7.77 30.63
CA GLN A 363 -9.82 7.76 31.33
C GLN A 363 -10.56 6.41 31.24
N GLY A 364 -9.98 5.38 30.61
CA GLY A 364 -10.61 4.06 30.46
C GLY A 364 -11.83 4.03 29.51
N ILE A 365 -12.03 5.07 28.70
CA ILE A 365 -13.12 5.18 27.73
C ILE A 365 -12.80 4.31 26.51
N LYS A 366 -13.55 3.22 26.32
CA LYS A 366 -13.30 2.26 25.23
C LYS A 366 -13.81 2.75 23.87
N SER A 367 -14.89 3.53 23.85
CA SER A 367 -15.53 3.99 22.60
C SER A 367 -16.35 5.26 22.83
N LEU A 368 -16.53 6.06 21.76
CA LEU A 368 -17.37 7.26 21.74
C LEU A 368 -18.57 7.07 20.81
N PRO A 369 -19.79 7.52 21.20
CA PRO A 369 -21.00 7.44 20.37
C PRO A 369 -21.07 8.60 19.37
N ILE A 370 -20.14 8.65 18.41
CA ILE A 370 -19.93 9.77 17.45
C ILE A 370 -20.49 9.50 16.05
N TYR A 371 -21.10 8.37 15.83
CA TYR A 371 -21.82 8.06 14.59
C TYR A 371 -23.33 8.32 14.75
N PRO A 372 -24.07 8.47 13.63
CA PRO A 372 -25.55 8.51 13.68
C PRO A 372 -26.12 7.35 14.50
N GLU A 373 -27.28 7.56 15.13
CA GLU A 373 -27.94 6.57 15.99
C GLU A 373 -27.06 6.10 17.16
N TYR A 374 -26.13 6.93 17.62
CA TYR A 374 -25.20 6.65 18.73
C TYR A 374 -24.30 5.42 18.52
N HIS A 375 -24.08 4.99 17.28
CA HIS A 375 -23.09 3.95 16.99
C HIS A 375 -21.70 4.34 17.49
N LYS A 376 -21.01 3.37 18.08
CA LYS A 376 -19.78 3.59 18.85
C LYS A 376 -18.53 3.49 17.96
N SER A 377 -17.60 4.44 18.13
CA SER A 377 -16.27 4.41 17.54
C SER A 377 -15.21 4.08 18.59
N PHE A 378 -14.40 3.05 18.33
CA PHE A 378 -13.22 2.72 19.14
C PHE A 378 -11.99 3.55 18.75
N TYR A 379 -12.00 4.14 17.56
CA TYR A 379 -10.93 4.97 17.02
C TYR A 379 -11.53 6.23 16.37
N PRO A 380 -11.88 7.24 17.17
CA PRO A 380 -12.44 8.48 16.66
C PRO A 380 -11.57 9.11 15.59
N THR A 381 -12.20 9.59 14.51
CA THR A 381 -11.53 10.37 13.46
C THR A 381 -12.00 11.81 13.54
N THR A 382 -11.13 12.74 13.16
CA THR A 382 -11.46 14.19 13.20
C THR A 382 -12.71 14.53 12.40
N SER A 383 -12.91 13.91 11.24
CA SER A 383 -14.11 14.09 10.43
C SER A 383 -15.39 13.76 11.21
N LYS A 384 -15.40 12.67 12.00
CA LYS A 384 -16.57 12.29 12.81
C LYS A 384 -16.69 13.13 14.07
N ILE A 385 -15.57 13.55 14.64
CA ILE A 385 -15.55 14.50 15.75
C ILE A 385 -16.22 15.82 15.30
N PHE A 386 -15.76 16.42 14.20
CA PHE A 386 -16.31 17.67 13.68
C PHE A 386 -17.77 17.56 13.28
N TYR A 387 -18.16 16.43 12.65
CA TYR A 387 -19.57 16.19 12.33
C TYR A 387 -20.51 16.28 13.54
N ASN A 388 -20.06 15.93 14.76
CA ASN A 388 -20.84 16.08 15.96
C ASN A 388 -21.02 17.55 16.38
N PHE A 389 -20.23 18.48 15.88
CA PHE A 389 -20.37 19.91 16.13
C PHE A 389 -20.98 20.65 14.94
N ASP A 390 -21.34 19.93 13.89
CA ASP A 390 -22.03 20.50 12.75
C ASP A 390 -23.45 20.95 13.16
N GLY A 391 -23.86 22.14 12.72
CA GLY A 391 -25.17 22.71 13.07
C GLY A 391 -25.26 23.30 14.49
N ILE A 392 -24.15 23.54 15.19
CA ILE A 392 -24.10 24.23 16.47
C ILE A 392 -23.78 25.71 16.25
N PHE A 393 -24.68 26.60 16.64
CA PHE A 393 -24.57 28.02 16.32
C PHE A 393 -24.59 28.93 17.57
N SER A 394 -23.98 30.09 17.42
CA SER A 394 -24.13 31.25 18.29
C SER A 394 -24.84 32.36 17.50
N TYR A 395 -25.88 32.92 18.06
CA TYR A 395 -26.68 33.96 17.44
C TYR A 395 -26.50 35.27 18.20
N LYS A 396 -26.24 36.36 17.48
CA LYS A 396 -26.11 37.71 18.09
C LYS A 396 -27.17 38.64 17.55
N ILE A 397 -27.91 39.28 18.45
CA ILE A 397 -28.78 40.40 18.09
C ILE A 397 -27.92 41.65 18.15
N ILE A 398 -27.81 42.34 17.00
CA ILE A 398 -27.03 43.58 16.88
C ILE A 398 -28.01 44.75 16.64
N LYS A 399 -27.90 45.82 17.43
CA LYS A 399 -28.57 47.11 17.22
C LYS A 399 -27.55 48.21 17.29
N ASP A 400 -27.58 49.12 16.32
CA ASP A 400 -26.66 50.26 16.22
C ASP A 400 -25.17 49.84 16.34
N GLY A 401 -24.78 48.71 15.71
CA GLY A 401 -23.44 48.16 15.77
C GLY A 401 -23.01 47.51 17.09
N LYS A 402 -23.91 47.45 18.09
CA LYS A 402 -23.62 46.86 19.40
C LYS A 402 -24.39 45.53 19.56
N VAL A 403 -23.72 44.51 20.10
CA VAL A 403 -24.38 43.24 20.47
C VAL A 403 -25.27 43.48 21.70
N ILE A 404 -26.59 43.36 21.55
CA ILE A 404 -27.55 43.50 22.64
C ILE A 404 -27.74 42.18 23.38
N LYS A 405 -27.79 41.06 22.64
CA LYS A 405 -28.01 39.74 23.20
C LYS A 405 -27.34 38.68 22.39
N GLU A 406 -26.77 37.68 23.05
CA GLU A 406 -26.19 36.49 22.44
C GLU A 406 -26.91 35.26 22.95
N PHE A 407 -27.23 34.36 22.04
CA PHE A 407 -27.79 33.02 22.31
C PHE A 407 -26.83 31.99 21.78
N LYS A 408 -26.69 30.89 22.49
CA LYS A 408 -25.82 29.77 22.12
C LYS A 408 -26.61 28.48 22.23
N ASP A 409 -26.42 27.59 21.26
CA ASP A 409 -27.02 26.28 21.35
C ASP A 409 -26.42 25.50 22.53
N SER A 410 -27.23 24.69 23.19
CA SER A 410 -26.73 23.82 24.26
C SER A 410 -26.01 22.62 23.72
N LEU A 411 -24.82 22.34 24.25
CA LEU A 411 -24.02 21.18 23.84
C LEU A 411 -24.59 19.89 24.41
N SER A 412 -24.67 18.85 23.58
CA SER A 412 -25.05 17.50 23.99
C SER A 412 -24.01 16.87 24.93
N SER A 413 -24.38 15.81 25.62
CA SER A 413 -23.45 15.05 26.47
C SER A 413 -22.23 14.51 25.70
N THR A 414 -22.40 14.04 24.47
CA THR A 414 -21.31 13.57 23.60
C THR A 414 -20.35 14.71 23.26
N GLN A 415 -20.85 15.89 22.91
CA GLN A 415 -20.02 17.06 22.60
C GLN A 415 -19.22 17.51 23.84
N LYS A 416 -19.84 17.54 25.03
CA LYS A 416 -19.14 17.85 26.29
C LYS A 416 -18.06 16.84 26.63
N ILE A 417 -18.28 15.54 26.39
CA ILE A 417 -17.26 14.49 26.54
C ILE A 417 -16.10 14.75 25.57
N ILE A 418 -16.37 15.05 24.29
CA ILE A 418 -15.33 15.33 23.28
C ILE A 418 -14.49 16.53 23.69
N LEU A 419 -15.13 17.62 24.13
CA LEU A 419 -14.40 18.81 24.61
C LEU A 419 -13.53 18.47 25.81
N GLY A 420 -14.03 17.74 26.79
CA GLY A 420 -13.24 17.30 27.94
C GLY A 420 -12.03 16.44 27.56
N LEU A 421 -12.17 15.57 26.55
CA LEU A 421 -11.03 14.80 25.99
C LEU A 421 -9.99 15.67 25.27
N LEU A 422 -10.37 16.88 24.87
CA LEU A 422 -9.49 17.89 24.26
C LEU A 422 -8.97 18.91 25.29
N ASP A 423 -9.23 18.70 26.59
CA ASP A 423 -8.96 19.66 27.68
C ASP A 423 -9.58 21.03 27.41
N MET A 424 -10.80 21.04 26.88
CA MET A 424 -11.58 22.27 26.61
C MET A 424 -12.88 22.23 27.42
N ASP A 425 -13.24 23.38 27.96
CA ASP A 425 -14.58 23.60 28.53
C ASP A 425 -15.51 24.27 27.50
N GLU A 426 -16.80 24.35 27.87
CA GLU A 426 -17.82 24.96 27.02
C GLU A 426 -17.57 26.45 26.75
N ASN A 427 -17.01 27.19 27.73
CA ASN A 427 -16.68 28.60 27.56
C ASN A 427 -15.55 28.80 26.56
N GLN A 428 -14.51 27.96 26.63
CA GLN A 428 -13.40 27.98 25.66
C GLN A 428 -13.89 27.66 24.24
N TYR A 429 -14.84 26.70 24.12
CA TYR A 429 -15.45 26.39 22.82
C TYR A 429 -16.16 27.60 22.21
N TRP A 430 -16.89 28.37 23.05
CA TRP A 430 -17.59 29.57 22.62
C TRP A 430 -16.71 30.82 22.54
N GLY A 431 -15.40 30.70 22.74
CA GLY A 431 -14.46 31.82 22.71
C GLY A 431 -14.59 32.82 23.87
N ILE A 432 -15.22 32.37 24.98
CA ILE A 432 -15.31 33.19 26.19
C ILE A 432 -13.96 33.08 26.93
N ALA A 433 -13.28 34.20 27.11
CA ALA A 433 -12.01 34.24 27.85
C ALA A 433 -12.23 33.83 29.31
N THR A 434 -11.68 32.69 29.71
CA THR A 434 -11.66 32.29 31.13
C THR A 434 -10.53 33.07 31.83
N ASN A 435 -10.76 33.44 33.10
CA ASN A 435 -9.82 34.25 33.90
C ASN A 435 -8.41 33.67 34.00
N ASN A 436 -8.23 32.35 33.79
CA ASN A 436 -6.93 31.69 33.76
C ASN A 436 -6.03 32.08 32.58
N ASN A 437 -6.60 32.54 31.46
CA ASN A 437 -5.82 32.98 30.31
C ASN A 437 -5.38 34.45 30.43
N LYS A 438 -6.06 35.26 31.27
CA LYS A 438 -5.62 36.65 31.52
C LYS A 438 -4.30 36.69 32.30
N GLN A 439 -4.03 35.77 33.19
CA GLN A 439 -2.79 35.77 33.97
C GLN A 439 -1.55 35.31 33.15
N LYS A 440 -1.71 34.41 32.15
CA LYS A 440 -0.61 34.01 31.26
C LYS A 440 -0.21 35.13 30.27
N LEU A 441 -1.17 35.85 29.74
CA LEU A 441 -0.90 36.98 28.82
C LEU A 441 -0.30 38.24 29.50
N ILE A 442 -0.39 38.32 30.81
CA ILE A 442 0.22 39.43 31.60
C ILE A 442 1.64 39.08 32.03
N GLN A 443 2.00 37.77 32.08
CA GLN A 443 3.37 37.34 32.41
C GLN A 443 4.29 37.23 31.18
N GLU A 444 3.77 37.32 29.95
CA GLU A 444 4.55 37.32 28.71
C GLU A 444 4.68 38.71 28.06
N LYS A 445 4.30 39.76 28.75
CA LYS A 445 4.61 41.16 28.45
C LYS A 445 5.61 41.72 29.46
#